data_a1e4ef331ae579e3a3a20e3bd7d0cb88
#
_entry.id   a1e4ef331ae579e3a3a20e3bd7d0cb88
#
_cell.length_a   1.000
_cell.length_b   1.000
_cell.length_c   1.000
_cell.angle_alpha   90.00
_cell.angle_beta   90.00
_cell.angle_gamma   90.00
#
_symmetry.space_group_name_H-M   'P 1'
#
loop_
_entity.id
_entity.type
_entity.pdbx_description
1 polymer ?
#
loop_
_entity_poly.entity_id
_entity_poly.type
_entity_poly.pdbx_seq_one_letter_code
_entity_poly.pdbx_strand_id
1 'polypeptide(L)'
;DANTASFMDTFVKSNGYEAVYADAGSDQEKQIEDVEGFIKQGVDYIILNPISEIGWDDVLEDAKKAHIPIILVNNGVDTDDSSLYSCMLGSDYGKQMKKAGKWLDEYLKEEDEKKAEKEKAASEAPTQEESEQTDSEDTEVNTDSSKATDSSASIFDKIMKSSSTAKDETDSTEEEQTEEDITIKIAAIQESIGSEEQLMRAQGYQTMLERYSDWEMVAQQTGDNSREEAEKVMKLFLEQEPDLRVVFAESDEMALGAIDAIGQSGKTCGEDGDIIVISFIGYQAQEVPAA
;
A
#
# COMPACT_ATOMS: atom_id res chain seq x y z
N ASP A 1 15.01 -18.69 -0.76
CA ASP A 1 13.75 -17.96 -0.53
C ASP A 1 12.58 -18.94 -0.31
N ALA A 2 11.39 -18.44 0.00
CA ALA A 2 10.21 -19.27 0.28
C ALA A 2 9.75 -20.10 -0.94
N ASN A 3 9.86 -19.53 -2.15
CA ASN A 3 9.51 -20.22 -3.38
C ASN A 3 10.43 -21.40 -3.63
N THR A 4 11.74 -21.21 -3.50
CA THR A 4 12.74 -22.29 -3.63
C THR A 4 12.46 -23.42 -2.65
N ALA A 5 12.19 -23.09 -1.37
CA ALA A 5 11.86 -24.09 -0.36
C ALA A 5 10.60 -24.88 -0.73
N SER A 6 9.53 -24.20 -1.17
CA SER A 6 8.28 -24.83 -1.60
C SER A 6 8.47 -25.75 -2.80
N PHE A 7 9.28 -25.34 -3.79
CA PHE A 7 9.61 -26.20 -4.94
C PHE A 7 10.40 -27.45 -4.50
N MET A 8 11.42 -27.27 -3.67
CA MET A 8 12.26 -28.38 -3.21
C MET A 8 11.49 -29.36 -2.33
N ASP A 9 10.50 -28.92 -1.58
CA ASP A 9 9.61 -29.78 -0.80
C ASP A 9 8.58 -30.52 -1.66
N THR A 10 8.16 -29.93 -2.78
CA THR A 10 7.16 -30.50 -3.69
C THR A 10 7.77 -31.51 -4.65
N PHE A 11 8.92 -31.18 -5.26
CA PHE A 11 9.57 -31.98 -6.29
C PHE A 11 10.63 -32.91 -5.68
N VAL A 12 10.18 -33.81 -4.81
CA VAL A 12 11.02 -34.78 -4.10
C VAL A 12 10.84 -36.19 -4.65
N LYS A 13 11.83 -37.08 -4.39
CA LYS A 13 11.83 -38.50 -4.84
C LYS A 13 10.59 -39.27 -4.34
N SER A 14 10.08 -38.98 -3.15
CA SER A 14 8.84 -39.60 -2.64
C SER A 14 7.63 -39.30 -3.49
N ASN A 15 7.62 -38.16 -4.21
CA ASN A 15 6.56 -37.74 -5.13
C ASN A 15 6.87 -38.14 -6.59
N GLY A 16 7.94 -38.88 -6.83
CA GLY A 16 8.33 -39.34 -8.16
C GLY A 16 9.19 -38.37 -8.96
N TYR A 17 9.73 -37.33 -8.34
CA TYR A 17 10.57 -36.33 -8.99
C TYR A 17 12.03 -36.41 -8.53
N GLU A 18 12.93 -35.99 -9.39
CA GLU A 18 14.34 -35.73 -9.07
C GLU A 18 14.66 -34.29 -9.48
N ALA A 19 14.64 -33.37 -8.53
CA ALA A 19 14.91 -31.96 -8.78
C ALA A 19 16.41 -31.67 -8.82
N VAL A 20 16.83 -30.93 -9.85
CA VAL A 20 18.16 -30.32 -9.96
C VAL A 20 17.95 -28.83 -9.85
N TYR A 21 18.69 -28.15 -8.98
CA TYR A 21 18.52 -26.72 -8.69
C TYR A 21 19.79 -25.94 -8.99
N ALA A 22 19.65 -24.78 -9.58
CA ALA A 22 20.71 -23.80 -9.77
C ALA A 22 20.25 -22.43 -9.28
N ASP A 23 21.18 -21.67 -8.72
CA ASP A 23 20.97 -20.28 -8.29
C ASP A 23 21.99 -19.39 -8.99
N ALA A 24 21.51 -18.53 -9.85
CA ALA A 24 22.35 -17.63 -10.62
C ALA A 24 22.79 -16.38 -9.81
N GLY A 25 22.21 -16.14 -8.63
CA GLY A 25 22.60 -15.03 -7.77
C GLY A 25 22.36 -13.65 -8.40
N SER A 26 21.25 -13.47 -9.12
CA SER A 26 20.89 -12.25 -9.88
C SER A 26 21.80 -11.98 -11.09
N ASP A 27 22.51 -12.96 -11.61
CA ASP A 27 23.32 -12.89 -12.82
C ASP A 27 22.61 -13.62 -13.97
N GLN A 28 22.14 -12.86 -14.98
CA GLN A 28 21.39 -13.40 -16.10
C GLN A 28 22.26 -14.29 -17.01
N GLU A 29 23.52 -13.92 -17.27
CA GLU A 29 24.39 -14.74 -18.11
C GLU A 29 24.59 -16.12 -17.49
N LYS A 30 24.83 -16.14 -16.17
CA LYS A 30 24.92 -17.39 -15.42
C LYS A 30 23.59 -18.17 -15.43
N GLN A 31 22.44 -17.48 -15.35
CA GLN A 31 21.14 -18.15 -15.41
C GLN A 31 20.92 -18.84 -16.76
N ILE A 32 21.31 -18.19 -17.86
CA ILE A 32 21.28 -18.79 -19.21
C ILE A 32 22.21 -20.01 -19.29
N GLU A 33 23.46 -19.91 -18.78
CA GLU A 33 24.38 -21.03 -18.70
C GLU A 33 23.83 -22.22 -17.88
N ASP A 34 23.13 -21.93 -16.78
CA ASP A 34 22.48 -22.94 -15.96
C ASP A 34 21.37 -23.66 -16.74
N VAL A 35 20.54 -22.93 -17.49
CA VAL A 35 19.50 -23.48 -18.37
C VAL A 35 20.10 -24.33 -19.49
N GLU A 36 21.17 -23.86 -20.14
CA GLU A 36 21.92 -24.68 -21.10
C GLU A 36 22.46 -25.96 -20.47
N GLY A 37 22.94 -25.88 -19.23
CA GLY A 37 23.41 -27.02 -18.44
C GLY A 37 22.30 -28.05 -18.25
N PHE A 38 21.09 -27.63 -17.92
CA PHE A 38 19.93 -28.53 -17.78
C PHE A 38 19.53 -29.15 -19.13
N ILE A 39 19.56 -28.38 -20.22
CA ILE A 39 19.32 -28.91 -21.57
C ILE A 39 20.33 -30.02 -21.91
N LYS A 40 21.62 -29.77 -21.65
CA LYS A 40 22.70 -30.77 -21.87
C LYS A 40 22.55 -32.03 -21.01
N GLN A 41 22.00 -31.88 -19.78
CA GLN A 41 21.69 -33.02 -18.90
C GLN A 41 20.48 -33.82 -19.36
N GLY A 42 19.63 -33.26 -20.23
CA GLY A 42 18.44 -33.93 -20.75
C GLY A 42 17.36 -34.08 -19.66
N VAL A 43 17.10 -33.02 -18.90
CA VAL A 43 16.01 -33.00 -17.90
C VAL A 43 14.65 -33.08 -18.60
N ASP A 44 13.63 -33.56 -17.92
CA ASP A 44 12.29 -33.73 -18.49
C ASP A 44 11.53 -32.38 -18.60
N TYR A 45 11.79 -31.43 -17.67
CA TYR A 45 11.16 -30.12 -17.61
C TYR A 45 12.14 -29.11 -17.01
N ILE A 46 12.02 -27.86 -17.41
CA ILE A 46 12.72 -26.74 -16.78
C ILE A 46 11.66 -25.78 -16.20
N ILE A 47 11.79 -25.45 -14.91
CA ILE A 47 11.03 -24.41 -14.24
C ILE A 47 11.97 -23.24 -14.10
N LEU A 48 11.65 -22.12 -14.77
CA LEU A 48 12.49 -20.94 -14.88
C LEU A 48 11.80 -19.73 -14.26
N ASN A 49 12.48 -19.07 -13.33
CA ASN A 49 12.13 -17.73 -12.86
C ASN A 49 13.10 -16.73 -13.48
N PRO A 50 12.77 -16.09 -14.61
CA PRO A 50 13.70 -15.22 -15.32
C PRO A 50 14.10 -14.02 -14.48
N ILE A 51 15.40 -13.68 -14.47
CA ILE A 51 15.92 -12.48 -13.80
C ILE A 51 15.59 -11.22 -14.62
N SER A 52 15.53 -11.35 -15.94
CA SER A 52 15.21 -10.30 -16.90
C SER A 52 14.26 -10.86 -17.95
N GLU A 53 13.45 -10.01 -18.57
CA GLU A 53 12.54 -10.43 -19.65
C GLU A 53 13.23 -10.68 -20.97
N ILE A 54 14.35 -9.98 -21.23
CA ILE A 54 15.04 -10.00 -22.54
C ILE A 54 16.20 -11.00 -22.59
N GLY A 55 16.56 -11.44 -23.82
CA GLY A 55 17.75 -12.25 -24.07
C GLY A 55 17.58 -13.76 -23.91
N TRP A 56 16.35 -14.25 -23.92
CA TRP A 56 16.04 -15.67 -23.72
C TRP A 56 15.84 -16.49 -24.98
N ASP A 57 15.58 -15.84 -26.15
CA ASP A 57 15.15 -16.53 -27.36
C ASP A 57 16.04 -17.71 -27.75
N ASP A 58 17.36 -17.52 -27.77
CA ASP A 58 18.30 -18.54 -28.23
C ASP A 58 18.25 -19.80 -27.33
N VAL A 59 18.31 -19.64 -26.01
CA VAL A 59 18.31 -20.77 -25.08
C VAL A 59 16.95 -21.44 -24.98
N LEU A 60 15.85 -20.69 -25.12
CA LEU A 60 14.50 -21.25 -25.20
C LEU A 60 14.27 -22.03 -26.49
N GLU A 61 14.80 -21.54 -27.63
CA GLU A 61 14.82 -22.31 -28.88
C GLU A 61 15.60 -23.63 -28.74
N ASP A 62 16.74 -23.63 -28.03
CA ASP A 62 17.53 -24.81 -27.81
C ASP A 62 16.81 -25.83 -26.91
N ALA A 63 16.09 -25.36 -25.88
CA ALA A 63 15.22 -26.22 -25.09
C ALA A 63 14.09 -26.83 -25.94
N LYS A 64 13.47 -26.03 -26.82
CA LYS A 64 12.43 -26.50 -27.76
C LYS A 64 12.96 -27.53 -28.73
N LYS A 65 14.17 -27.33 -29.30
CA LYS A 65 14.84 -28.31 -30.17
C LYS A 65 15.15 -29.61 -29.43
N ALA A 66 15.51 -29.54 -28.15
CA ALA A 66 15.73 -30.66 -27.27
C ALA A 66 14.43 -31.35 -26.79
N HIS A 67 13.27 -30.81 -27.12
CA HIS A 67 11.95 -31.26 -26.65
C HIS A 67 11.78 -31.16 -25.14
N ILE A 68 12.41 -30.18 -24.47
CA ILE A 68 12.33 -29.95 -23.05
C ILE A 68 11.37 -28.76 -22.83
N PRO A 69 10.18 -29.00 -22.24
CA PRO A 69 9.22 -27.92 -21.97
C PRO A 69 9.73 -26.99 -20.89
N ILE A 70 9.59 -25.68 -21.13
CA ILE A 70 9.88 -24.62 -20.16
C ILE A 70 8.58 -24.17 -19.51
N ILE A 71 8.58 -24.04 -18.19
CA ILE A 71 7.51 -23.46 -17.38
C ILE A 71 8.08 -22.19 -16.74
N LEU A 72 7.57 -21.04 -17.14
CA LEU A 72 7.94 -19.77 -16.52
C LEU A 72 7.20 -19.59 -15.21
N VAL A 73 7.86 -19.04 -14.20
CA VAL A 73 7.28 -18.74 -12.90
C VAL A 73 7.63 -17.32 -12.48
N ASN A 74 6.68 -16.62 -11.86
CA ASN A 74 6.70 -15.22 -11.45
C ASN A 74 6.83 -14.24 -12.62
N ASN A 75 7.97 -14.27 -13.35
CA ASN A 75 8.28 -13.33 -14.42
C ASN A 75 8.15 -13.98 -15.80
N GLY A 76 7.78 -13.17 -16.80
CA GLY A 76 7.72 -13.56 -18.19
C GLY A 76 9.05 -13.41 -18.91
N VAL A 77 9.03 -13.68 -20.23
CA VAL A 77 10.10 -13.40 -21.17
C VAL A 77 9.55 -12.58 -22.31
N ASP A 78 10.31 -11.61 -22.79
CA ASP A 78 9.98 -10.82 -23.98
C ASP A 78 10.37 -11.58 -25.24
N THR A 79 9.41 -12.25 -25.84
CA THR A 79 9.58 -13.04 -27.07
C THR A 79 8.34 -12.96 -27.97
N ASP A 80 8.57 -12.87 -29.27
CA ASP A 80 7.50 -12.91 -30.28
C ASP A 80 6.95 -14.34 -30.51
N ASP A 81 7.67 -15.38 -30.08
CA ASP A 81 7.26 -16.78 -30.23
C ASP A 81 6.79 -17.40 -28.91
N SER A 82 5.51 -17.24 -28.60
CA SER A 82 4.90 -17.84 -27.41
C SER A 82 4.96 -19.39 -27.33
N SER A 83 5.44 -20.04 -28.40
CA SER A 83 5.64 -21.51 -28.41
C SER A 83 6.99 -21.95 -27.82
N LEU A 84 7.84 -20.99 -27.38
CA LEU A 84 9.13 -21.28 -26.75
C LEU A 84 8.99 -21.72 -25.29
N TYR A 85 7.85 -21.47 -24.68
CA TYR A 85 7.53 -21.97 -23.33
C TYR A 85 6.13 -22.61 -23.29
N SER A 86 5.91 -23.48 -22.34
CA SER A 86 4.64 -24.23 -22.22
C SER A 86 3.54 -23.45 -21.53
N CYS A 87 3.88 -22.74 -20.46
CA CYS A 87 2.99 -21.85 -19.71
C CYS A 87 3.80 -20.91 -18.83
N MET A 88 3.14 -19.83 -18.40
CA MET A 88 3.61 -18.93 -17.37
C MET A 88 2.67 -19.01 -16.17
N LEU A 89 3.25 -19.17 -14.98
CA LEU A 89 2.57 -19.16 -13.69
C LEU A 89 3.03 -17.94 -12.91
N GLY A 90 2.20 -16.95 -12.80
CA GLY A 90 2.53 -15.69 -12.11
C GLY A 90 1.29 -15.02 -11.54
N SER A 91 1.53 -13.96 -10.79
CA SER A 91 0.46 -13.12 -10.25
C SER A 91 -0.15 -12.25 -11.34
N ASP A 92 -1.47 -12.19 -11.38
CA ASP A 92 -2.17 -11.21 -12.22
C ASP A 92 -2.32 -9.90 -11.42
N TYR A 93 -1.30 -9.05 -11.52
CA TYR A 93 -1.22 -7.79 -10.77
C TYR A 93 -2.38 -6.84 -11.11
N GLY A 94 -2.88 -6.85 -12.35
CA GLY A 94 -4.05 -6.08 -12.74
C GLY A 94 -5.33 -6.55 -12.03
N LYS A 95 -5.51 -7.87 -11.84
CA LYS A 95 -6.62 -8.39 -11.04
C LYS A 95 -6.45 -8.14 -9.55
N GLN A 96 -5.20 -8.17 -9.04
CA GLN A 96 -4.93 -7.80 -7.64
C GLN A 96 -5.40 -6.37 -7.36
N MET A 97 -5.01 -5.41 -8.21
CA MET A 97 -5.42 -4.02 -8.09
C MET A 97 -6.93 -3.81 -8.15
N LYS A 98 -7.61 -4.50 -9.08
CA LYS A 98 -9.09 -4.45 -9.15
C LYS A 98 -9.76 -4.98 -7.90
N LYS A 99 -9.22 -6.07 -7.31
CA LYS A 99 -9.74 -6.63 -6.06
C LYS A 99 -9.50 -5.71 -4.88
N ALA A 100 -8.29 -5.14 -4.79
CA ALA A 100 -7.94 -4.20 -3.73
C ALA A 100 -8.81 -2.94 -3.79
N GLY A 101 -8.97 -2.34 -4.97
CA GLY A 101 -9.85 -1.19 -5.15
C GLY A 101 -11.31 -1.48 -4.82
N LYS A 102 -11.83 -2.63 -5.25
CA LYS A 102 -13.20 -3.03 -4.92
C LYS A 102 -13.38 -3.24 -3.40
N TRP A 103 -12.45 -3.93 -2.76
CA TRP A 103 -12.49 -4.16 -1.32
C TRP A 103 -12.41 -2.83 -0.55
N LEU A 104 -11.52 -1.93 -0.96
CA LEU A 104 -11.37 -0.62 -0.33
C LEU A 104 -12.65 0.22 -0.45
N ASP A 105 -13.28 0.25 -1.61
CA ASP A 105 -14.54 0.95 -1.84
C ASP A 105 -15.68 0.41 -0.94
N GLU A 106 -15.78 -0.92 -0.85
CA GLU A 106 -16.75 -1.57 0.05
C GLU A 106 -16.44 -1.25 1.52
N TYR A 107 -15.18 -1.31 1.92
CA TYR A 107 -14.75 -1.03 3.28
C TYR A 107 -15.02 0.43 3.70
N LEU A 108 -14.69 1.41 2.86
CA LEU A 108 -14.92 2.83 3.14
C LEU A 108 -16.42 3.15 3.27
N LYS A 109 -17.26 2.55 2.42
CA LYS A 109 -18.73 2.70 2.52
C LYS A 109 -19.29 2.13 3.82
N GLU A 110 -18.82 0.94 4.23
CA GLU A 110 -19.24 0.36 5.52
C GLU A 110 -18.77 1.21 6.72
N GLU A 111 -17.60 1.83 6.61
CA GLU A 111 -17.07 2.72 7.64
C GLU A 111 -17.92 3.98 7.76
N ASP A 112 -18.31 4.59 6.64
CA ASP A 112 -19.16 5.78 6.63
C ASP A 112 -20.58 5.47 7.15
N GLU A 113 -21.16 4.32 6.80
CA GLU A 113 -22.45 3.87 7.35
C GLU A 113 -22.35 3.70 8.88
N LYS A 114 -21.29 3.06 9.39
CA LYS A 114 -21.06 2.90 10.84
C LYS A 114 -20.89 4.24 11.56
N LYS A 115 -20.20 5.21 10.95
CA LYS A 115 -20.05 6.58 11.50
C LYS A 115 -21.41 7.29 11.57
N ALA A 116 -22.18 7.25 10.49
CA ALA A 116 -23.51 7.86 10.45
C ALA A 116 -24.46 7.25 11.48
N GLU A 117 -24.43 5.93 11.70
CA GLU A 117 -25.23 5.27 12.74
C GLU A 117 -24.79 5.69 14.16
N LYS A 118 -23.47 5.79 14.42
CA LYS A 118 -22.94 6.27 15.72
C LYS A 118 -23.37 7.71 16.01
N GLU A 119 -23.29 8.60 15.02
CA GLU A 119 -23.70 10.01 15.14
C GLU A 119 -25.21 10.12 15.41
N LYS A 120 -26.03 9.35 14.71
CA LYS A 120 -27.46 9.31 14.94
C LYS A 120 -27.81 8.81 16.35
N ALA A 121 -27.17 7.74 16.80
CA ALA A 121 -27.37 7.23 18.17
C ALA A 121 -26.92 8.22 19.24
N ALA A 122 -25.84 8.99 19.01
CA ALA A 122 -25.39 10.04 19.92
C ALA A 122 -26.36 11.22 19.98
N SER A 123 -26.99 11.58 18.85
CA SER A 123 -28.00 12.68 18.80
C SER A 123 -29.34 12.29 19.44
N GLU A 124 -29.66 11.01 19.52
CA GLU A 124 -30.92 10.49 20.11
C GLU A 124 -30.77 10.17 21.62
N ALA A 125 -29.58 10.29 22.20
CA ALA A 125 -29.37 10.06 23.64
C ALA A 125 -30.05 11.16 24.47
N PRO A 126 -30.89 10.84 25.46
CA PRO A 126 -31.58 11.82 26.27
C PRO A 126 -30.58 12.61 27.13
N THR A 127 -30.61 13.94 26.99
CA THR A 127 -29.89 14.86 27.87
C THR A 127 -30.38 14.64 29.30
N GLN A 128 -29.60 14.01 30.16
CA GLN A 128 -29.84 14.01 31.59
C GLN A 128 -29.54 15.39 32.11
N GLU A 129 -30.60 16.16 32.44
CA GLU A 129 -30.49 17.34 33.25
C GLU A 129 -29.95 16.96 34.63
N GLU A 130 -28.70 17.25 34.90
CA GLU A 130 -28.16 17.26 36.26
C GLU A 130 -28.81 18.42 37.01
N SER A 131 -29.73 18.07 37.92
CA SER A 131 -30.21 19.01 38.94
C SER A 131 -29.12 19.21 39.98
N GLU A 132 -28.40 20.31 39.87
CA GLU A 132 -27.52 20.78 40.94
C GLU A 132 -28.33 21.09 42.21
N GLN A 133 -28.15 20.29 43.23
CA GLN A 133 -28.53 20.64 44.59
C GLN A 133 -27.33 21.32 45.25
N THR A 134 -27.46 22.63 45.44
CA THR A 134 -26.55 23.47 46.20
C THR A 134 -26.61 23.07 47.67
N ASP A 135 -25.51 22.69 48.26
CA ASP A 135 -25.29 22.85 49.68
C ASP A 135 -23.96 23.53 49.97
N SER A 136 -24.07 24.64 50.61
CA SER A 136 -23.01 25.56 51.01
C SER A 136 -22.37 25.10 52.30
N GLU A 137 -21.05 24.98 52.34
CA GLU A 137 -20.30 25.25 53.58
C GLU A 137 -18.92 25.84 53.27
N ASP A 138 -18.71 27.00 53.92
CA ASP A 138 -17.50 27.81 53.96
C ASP A 138 -16.29 27.09 54.45
N THR A 139 -15.11 27.30 53.89
CA THR A 139 -13.89 27.60 54.62
C THR A 139 -12.86 28.36 53.80
N GLU A 140 -12.57 29.56 54.25
CA GLU A 140 -11.46 30.43 53.79
C GLU A 140 -10.09 29.72 54.05
N VAL A 141 -9.06 30.05 53.29
CA VAL A 141 -7.83 30.74 53.66
C VAL A 141 -6.73 30.64 52.56
N ASN A 142 -6.49 31.80 51.95
CA ASN A 142 -5.22 32.54 51.81
C ASN A 142 -4.08 32.07 50.87
N THR A 143 -3.84 32.95 49.88
CA THR A 143 -2.58 33.61 49.45
C THR A 143 -1.38 32.71 49.06
N ASP A 144 -0.74 32.86 47.91
CA ASP A 144 0.08 34.02 47.48
C ASP A 144 0.62 33.83 46.05
N SER A 145 0.54 34.86 45.26
CA SER A 145 1.46 35.46 44.31
C SER A 145 2.53 34.65 43.57
N SER A 146 2.55 34.62 42.22
CA SER A 146 3.44 35.47 41.39
C SER A 146 3.36 35.17 39.90
N LYS A 147 3.00 36.14 39.16
CA LYS A 147 3.51 36.70 37.92
C LYS A 147 4.59 35.97 37.12
N ALA A 148 4.27 35.77 35.83
CA ALA A 148 5.06 36.26 34.66
C ALA A 148 4.32 35.92 33.38
N THR A 149 3.72 36.90 32.71
CA THR A 149 4.04 37.53 31.42
C THR A 149 4.20 36.59 30.23
N ASP A 150 3.19 36.50 29.37
CA ASP A 150 2.90 37.35 28.19
C ASP A 150 3.90 37.25 27.04
N SER A 151 3.37 37.10 25.86
CA SER A 151 3.97 37.34 24.56
C SER A 151 4.10 36.12 23.61
N SER A 152 3.00 35.81 22.90
CA SER A 152 3.07 35.39 21.50
C SER A 152 1.71 35.32 20.80
N ALA A 153 0.93 36.36 20.92
CA ALA A 153 -0.29 36.58 20.11
C ALA A 153 -0.16 37.87 19.30
N SER A 154 0.74 37.97 18.34
CA SER A 154 0.90 39.20 17.54
C SER A 154 1.59 39.03 16.20
N ILE A 155 1.56 37.91 15.55
CA ILE A 155 2.11 37.79 14.16
C ILE A 155 1.02 37.38 13.15
N PHE A 156 -0.04 36.73 13.57
CA PHE A 156 -1.09 36.24 12.65
C PHE A 156 -2.09 37.33 12.20
N ASP A 157 -2.18 38.45 12.93
CA ASP A 157 -3.19 39.50 12.66
C ASP A 157 -2.70 40.59 11.70
N LYS A 158 -1.49 40.48 11.15
CA LYS A 158 -0.88 41.54 10.31
C LYS A 158 -0.77 41.19 8.81
N ILE A 159 -1.15 40.01 8.39
CA ILE A 159 -1.09 39.60 6.98
C ILE A 159 -2.45 39.70 6.25
N MET A 160 -3.57 39.80 6.97
CA MET A 160 -4.92 39.84 6.38
C MET A 160 -5.53 41.23 6.22
N LYS A 161 -4.73 42.31 6.26
CA LYS A 161 -5.21 43.68 6.01
C LYS A 161 -4.43 44.42 4.94
N SER A 162 -4.45 43.89 3.70
CA SER A 162 -4.18 44.75 2.55
C SER A 162 -4.65 44.05 1.26
N SER A 163 -5.91 44.14 0.97
CA SER A 163 -6.43 44.47 -0.36
C SER A 163 -7.94 44.61 -0.28
N SER A 164 -8.39 45.83 -0.08
CA SER A 164 -9.75 46.21 -0.32
C SER A 164 -9.75 47.28 -1.39
N THR A 165 -10.53 47.10 -2.45
CA THR A 165 -11.40 48.12 -3.09
C THR A 165 -12.22 47.43 -4.19
N ALA A 166 -13.45 47.40 -3.97
CA ALA A 166 -14.59 48.19 -4.41
C ALA A 166 -15.51 47.49 -5.42
N LYS A 167 -16.73 47.44 -5.04
CA LYS A 167 -18.08 47.81 -5.53
C LYS A 167 -18.91 46.64 -6.03
N ASP A 168 -19.97 46.39 -5.35
CA ASP A 168 -21.37 46.92 -5.35
C ASP A 168 -22.37 46.00 -6.08
N GLU A 169 -23.49 45.81 -5.40
CA GLU A 169 -24.85 45.40 -5.81
C GLU A 169 -25.25 43.92 -5.74
N THR A 170 -25.99 43.66 -4.65
CA THR A 170 -27.24 42.87 -4.55
C THR A 170 -27.45 41.70 -5.51
N ASP A 171 -27.48 40.50 -4.97
CA ASP A 171 -28.68 39.65 -5.06
C ASP A 171 -28.63 38.51 -4.00
N SER A 172 -29.79 38.27 -3.42
CA SER A 172 -30.07 37.20 -2.49
C SER A 172 -29.96 35.85 -3.22
N THR A 173 -28.97 35.06 -2.91
CA THR A 173 -28.95 33.64 -3.30
C THR A 173 -28.59 32.79 -2.10
N GLU A 174 -29.43 31.78 -1.90
CA GLU A 174 -29.35 30.71 -0.95
C GLU A 174 -27.93 30.19 -0.80
N GLU A 175 -27.46 30.08 0.43
CA GLU A 175 -26.25 29.36 0.76
C GLU A 175 -26.44 27.88 0.36
N GLU A 176 -26.09 27.53 -0.87
CA GLU A 176 -25.75 26.17 -1.23
C GLU A 176 -24.54 25.80 -0.36
N GLN A 177 -24.79 24.97 0.67
CA GLN A 177 -23.74 24.22 1.30
C GLN A 177 -23.14 23.31 0.21
N THR A 178 -22.03 23.74 -0.37
CA THR A 178 -21.19 22.84 -1.17
C THR A 178 -20.70 21.77 -0.20
N GLU A 179 -21.24 20.55 -0.34
CA GLU A 179 -20.56 19.35 0.18
C GLU A 179 -19.14 19.43 -0.38
N GLU A 180 -18.15 19.66 0.48
CA GLU A 180 -16.76 19.49 0.10
C GLU A 180 -16.65 18.03 -0.32
N ASP A 181 -16.40 17.78 -1.60
CA ASP A 181 -16.10 16.44 -2.13
C ASP A 181 -14.93 15.89 -1.33
N ILE A 182 -15.23 14.96 -0.42
CA ILE A 182 -14.20 14.34 0.44
C ILE A 182 -13.33 13.45 -0.46
N THR A 183 -12.17 13.97 -0.83
CA THR A 183 -11.19 13.23 -1.64
C THR A 183 -10.42 12.27 -0.75
N ILE A 184 -10.46 10.97 -1.09
CA ILE A 184 -9.68 9.94 -0.40
C ILE A 184 -8.23 9.98 -0.91
N LYS A 185 -7.31 10.43 -0.06
CA LYS A 185 -5.89 10.50 -0.38
C LYS A 185 -5.21 9.16 -0.21
N ILE A 186 -4.53 8.73 -1.26
CA ILE A 186 -3.87 7.43 -1.39
C ILE A 186 -2.38 7.63 -1.65
N ALA A 187 -1.53 6.84 -1.01
CA ALA A 187 -0.12 6.75 -1.34
C ALA A 187 0.28 5.31 -1.69
N ALA A 188 1.39 5.14 -2.41
CA ALA A 188 1.94 3.83 -2.73
C ALA A 188 3.42 3.75 -2.40
N ILE A 189 3.81 2.74 -1.62
CA ILE A 189 5.20 2.33 -1.39
C ILE A 189 5.48 1.16 -2.32
N GLN A 190 6.28 1.43 -3.35
CA GLN A 190 6.47 0.55 -4.49
C GLN A 190 7.72 -0.32 -4.33
N GLU A 191 7.72 -1.46 -5.03
CA GLU A 191 8.91 -2.26 -5.27
C GLU A 191 9.96 -1.51 -6.10
N SER A 192 11.03 -2.20 -6.47
CA SER A 192 12.10 -1.60 -7.29
C SER A 192 11.56 -1.06 -8.61
N ILE A 193 11.94 0.19 -8.90
CA ILE A 193 11.46 0.90 -10.10
C ILE A 193 11.91 0.14 -11.36
N GLY A 194 10.96 -0.11 -12.26
CA GLY A 194 11.22 -0.72 -13.58
C GLY A 194 11.10 -2.24 -13.59
N SER A 195 10.70 -2.88 -12.48
CA SER A 195 10.29 -4.29 -12.54
C SER A 195 8.94 -4.43 -13.26
N GLU A 196 8.70 -5.59 -13.85
CA GLU A 196 7.41 -5.90 -14.52
C GLU A 196 6.24 -5.76 -13.54
N GLU A 197 6.42 -6.25 -12.31
CA GLU A 197 5.45 -6.16 -11.25
C GLU A 197 5.08 -4.71 -10.94
N GLN A 198 6.08 -3.85 -10.80
CA GLN A 198 5.86 -2.42 -10.52
C GLN A 198 5.13 -1.73 -11.66
N LEU A 199 5.51 -2.02 -12.93
CA LEU A 199 4.85 -1.46 -14.11
C LEU A 199 3.38 -1.90 -14.22
N MET A 200 3.10 -3.19 -13.99
CA MET A 200 1.73 -3.73 -14.03
C MET A 200 0.87 -3.17 -12.88
N ARG A 201 1.45 -2.98 -11.68
CA ARG A 201 0.74 -2.34 -10.58
C ARG A 201 0.50 -0.86 -10.84
N ALA A 202 1.48 -0.14 -11.40
CA ALA A 202 1.31 1.27 -11.78
C ALA A 202 0.14 1.45 -12.75
N GLN A 203 0.00 0.57 -13.74
CA GLN A 203 -1.13 0.54 -14.66
C GLN A 203 -2.44 0.20 -13.93
N GLY A 204 -2.37 -0.68 -12.94
CA GLY A 204 -3.50 -1.03 -12.07
C GLY A 204 -3.97 0.14 -11.22
N TYR A 205 -3.05 0.94 -10.64
CA TYR A 205 -3.38 2.18 -9.92
C TYR A 205 -4.12 3.17 -10.82
N GLN A 206 -3.61 3.41 -12.03
CA GLN A 206 -4.28 4.29 -12.99
C GLN A 206 -5.72 3.84 -13.27
N THR A 207 -5.92 2.56 -13.57
CA THR A 207 -7.26 1.99 -13.82
C THR A 207 -8.19 2.11 -12.60
N MET A 208 -7.63 2.01 -11.40
CA MET A 208 -8.37 2.16 -10.15
C MET A 208 -8.84 3.61 -9.96
N LEU A 209 -7.95 4.59 -10.15
CA LEU A 209 -8.28 6.02 -10.02
C LEU A 209 -9.26 6.49 -11.11
N GLU A 210 -9.21 5.95 -12.32
CA GLU A 210 -10.22 6.22 -13.37
C GLU A 210 -11.62 5.73 -12.96
N ARG A 211 -11.71 4.71 -12.11
CA ARG A 211 -12.97 4.14 -11.65
C ARG A 211 -13.55 4.84 -10.43
N TYR A 212 -12.70 5.31 -9.54
CA TYR A 212 -13.07 5.95 -8.27
C TYR A 212 -12.61 7.40 -8.31
N SER A 213 -13.49 8.28 -8.80
CA SER A 213 -13.16 9.69 -9.09
C SER A 213 -12.95 10.55 -7.84
N ASP A 214 -13.37 10.06 -6.69
CA ASP A 214 -13.18 10.63 -5.36
C ASP A 214 -11.85 10.21 -4.69
N TRP A 215 -11.03 9.42 -5.40
CA TRP A 215 -9.72 8.97 -4.92
C TRP A 215 -8.58 9.70 -5.64
N GLU A 216 -7.56 10.10 -4.88
CA GLU A 216 -6.38 10.79 -5.40
C GLU A 216 -5.10 10.09 -4.96
N MET A 217 -4.22 9.77 -5.91
CA MET A 217 -2.87 9.29 -5.63
C MET A 217 -1.95 10.49 -5.36
N VAL A 218 -1.70 10.79 -4.09
CA VAL A 218 -0.94 11.98 -3.67
C VAL A 218 0.56 11.74 -3.59
N ALA A 219 1.00 10.49 -3.40
CA ALA A 219 2.42 10.15 -3.30
C ALA A 219 2.73 8.73 -3.78
N GLN A 220 3.87 8.56 -4.46
CA GLN A 220 4.41 7.26 -4.86
C GLN A 220 5.92 7.28 -4.73
N GLN A 221 6.50 6.30 -4.05
CA GLN A 221 7.95 6.17 -3.91
C GLN A 221 8.34 4.70 -3.67
N THR A 222 9.54 4.32 -4.13
CA THR A 222 10.07 2.99 -3.87
C THR A 222 10.47 2.82 -2.40
N GLY A 223 10.11 1.68 -1.81
CA GLY A 223 10.59 1.21 -0.52
C GLY A 223 11.62 0.09 -0.66
N ASP A 224 12.03 -0.22 -1.91
CA ASP A 224 13.09 -1.17 -2.27
C ASP A 224 12.95 -2.54 -1.57
N ASN A 225 11.71 -3.01 -1.42
CA ASN A 225 11.36 -4.26 -0.72
C ASN A 225 11.92 -4.35 0.72
N SER A 226 12.21 -3.21 1.32
CA SER A 226 12.83 -3.08 2.63
C SER A 226 11.89 -2.43 3.63
N ARG A 227 11.72 -3.06 4.81
CA ARG A 227 10.96 -2.50 5.93
C ARG A 227 11.54 -1.15 6.39
N GLU A 228 12.87 -1.08 6.51
CA GLU A 228 13.55 0.13 6.96
C GLU A 228 13.38 1.29 5.97
N GLU A 229 13.47 1.02 4.66
CA GLU A 229 13.31 2.07 3.65
C GLU A 229 11.85 2.50 3.54
N ALA A 230 10.91 1.56 3.60
CA ALA A 230 9.48 1.84 3.62
C ALA A 230 9.07 2.68 4.84
N GLU A 231 9.68 2.46 6.01
CA GLU A 231 9.47 3.28 7.21
C GLU A 231 9.89 4.74 6.95
N LYS A 232 11.04 4.97 6.30
CA LYS A 232 11.51 6.32 5.95
C LYS A 232 10.58 6.99 4.94
N VAL A 233 10.19 6.25 3.90
CA VAL A 233 9.24 6.73 2.88
C VAL A 233 7.91 7.11 3.50
N MET A 234 7.37 6.26 4.38
CA MET A 234 6.10 6.54 5.03
C MET A 234 6.15 7.76 5.95
N LYS A 235 7.25 7.98 6.68
CA LYS A 235 7.44 9.21 7.47
C LYS A 235 7.37 10.46 6.60
N LEU A 236 8.00 10.41 5.42
CA LEU A 236 7.96 11.51 4.46
C LEU A 236 6.53 11.75 3.95
N PHE A 237 5.77 10.69 3.64
CA PHE A 237 4.37 10.80 3.22
C PHE A 237 3.51 11.45 4.30
N LEU A 238 3.67 11.06 5.57
CA LEU A 238 2.93 11.62 6.70
C LEU A 238 3.24 13.10 6.96
N GLU A 239 4.48 13.53 6.66
CA GLU A 239 4.88 14.94 6.76
C GLU A 239 4.27 15.79 5.63
N GLN A 240 4.18 15.25 4.42
CA GLN A 240 3.69 15.94 3.24
C GLN A 240 2.16 15.92 3.15
N GLU A 241 1.54 14.81 3.54
CA GLU A 241 0.11 14.56 3.45
C GLU A 241 -0.46 14.14 4.82
N PRO A 242 -0.71 15.11 5.72
CA PRO A 242 -1.20 14.81 7.07
C PRO A 242 -2.57 14.12 7.13
N ASP A 243 -3.37 14.28 6.08
CA ASP A 243 -4.70 13.71 5.86
C ASP A 243 -4.70 12.47 4.97
N LEU A 244 -3.53 11.87 4.74
CA LEU A 244 -3.39 10.59 4.04
C LEU A 244 -4.27 9.51 4.68
N ARG A 245 -5.11 8.85 3.87
CA ARG A 245 -6.07 7.86 4.36
C ARG A 245 -5.69 6.41 4.03
N VAL A 246 -5.07 6.19 2.87
CA VAL A 246 -4.78 4.84 2.38
C VAL A 246 -3.33 4.72 1.91
N VAL A 247 -2.67 3.64 2.29
CA VAL A 247 -1.34 3.28 1.81
C VAL A 247 -1.36 1.90 1.18
N PHE A 248 -1.00 1.81 -0.08
CA PHE A 248 -0.67 0.56 -0.73
C PHE A 248 0.83 0.28 -0.55
N ALA A 249 1.15 -0.86 0.06
CA ALA A 249 2.52 -1.37 0.15
C ALA A 249 2.64 -2.61 -0.73
N GLU A 250 3.55 -2.60 -1.69
CA GLU A 250 3.66 -3.66 -2.69
C GLU A 250 4.29 -4.94 -2.15
N SER A 251 4.84 -4.94 -0.92
CA SER A 251 5.26 -6.14 -0.19
C SER A 251 4.93 -6.05 1.30
N ASP A 252 4.90 -7.21 1.98
CA ASP A 252 4.62 -7.30 3.42
C ASP A 252 5.67 -6.60 4.27
N GLU A 253 6.95 -6.69 3.90
CA GLU A 253 8.02 -5.99 4.60
C GLU A 253 7.83 -4.47 4.53
N MET A 254 7.41 -3.96 3.36
CA MET A 254 7.12 -2.54 3.21
C MET A 254 5.84 -2.14 3.96
N ALA A 255 4.82 -3.00 4.01
CA ALA A 255 3.63 -2.76 4.82
C ALA A 255 3.95 -2.66 6.31
N LEU A 256 4.82 -3.54 6.83
CA LEU A 256 5.28 -3.49 8.21
C LEU A 256 6.08 -2.20 8.49
N GLY A 257 6.91 -1.76 7.56
CA GLY A 257 7.62 -0.47 7.67
C GLY A 257 6.68 0.74 7.71
N ALA A 258 5.63 0.72 6.88
CA ALA A 258 4.59 1.74 6.90
C ALA A 258 3.85 1.77 8.24
N ILE A 259 3.47 0.61 8.78
CA ILE A 259 2.80 0.47 10.09
C ILE A 259 3.68 1.03 11.21
N ASP A 260 4.98 0.71 11.21
CA ASP A 260 5.93 1.24 12.20
C ASP A 260 5.97 2.78 12.19
N ALA A 261 6.04 3.39 10.99
CA ALA A 261 6.06 4.85 10.85
C ALA A 261 4.74 5.50 11.29
N ILE A 262 3.59 4.90 10.94
CA ILE A 262 2.27 5.37 11.35
C ILE A 262 2.17 5.37 12.87
N GLY A 263 2.54 4.27 13.54
CA GLY A 263 2.53 4.19 15.01
C GLY A 263 3.44 5.22 15.67
N GLN A 264 4.64 5.46 15.11
CA GLN A 264 5.58 6.47 15.62
C GLN A 264 5.06 7.90 15.46
N SER A 265 4.19 8.17 14.50
CA SER A 265 3.56 9.48 14.30
C SER A 265 2.41 9.77 15.27
N GLY A 266 1.99 8.76 16.06
CA GLY A 266 0.85 8.84 16.94
C GLY A 266 -0.50 8.58 16.26
N LYS A 267 -0.48 8.19 14.97
CA LYS A 267 -1.67 7.73 14.23
C LYS A 267 -1.83 6.22 14.39
N THR A 268 -3.01 5.73 14.07
CA THR A 268 -3.39 4.32 14.17
C THR A 268 -3.64 3.72 12.78
N CYS A 269 -3.40 2.42 12.63
CA CYS A 269 -3.79 1.66 11.44
C CYS A 269 -4.61 0.42 11.83
N GLY A 270 -5.36 -0.14 10.88
CA GLY A 270 -6.25 -1.26 11.10
C GLY A 270 -7.73 -0.88 11.09
N GLU A 271 -8.58 -1.74 11.64
CA GLU A 271 -10.03 -1.50 11.73
C GLU A 271 -10.31 -0.27 12.61
N ASP A 272 -11.09 0.67 12.10
CA ASP A 272 -11.35 1.99 12.72
C ASP A 272 -10.08 2.87 12.91
N GLY A 273 -8.93 2.53 12.27
CA GLY A 273 -7.70 3.32 12.34
C GLY A 273 -7.69 4.57 11.45
N ASP A 274 -6.75 5.48 11.70
CA ASP A 274 -6.58 6.72 10.92
C ASP A 274 -6.16 6.43 9.48
N ILE A 275 -5.33 5.39 9.26
CA ILE A 275 -4.77 5.03 7.96
C ILE A 275 -4.97 3.54 7.67
N ILE A 276 -5.47 3.24 6.48
CA ILE A 276 -5.62 1.88 5.96
C ILE A 276 -4.33 1.49 5.25
N VAL A 277 -3.71 0.38 5.66
CA VAL A 277 -2.53 -0.19 5.00
C VAL A 277 -2.92 -1.48 4.29
N ILE A 278 -2.66 -1.56 2.98
CA ILE A 278 -2.98 -2.71 2.14
C ILE A 278 -1.68 -3.28 1.57
N SER A 279 -1.40 -4.57 1.85
CA SER A 279 -0.31 -5.33 1.24
C SER A 279 -0.80 -6.23 0.12
N PHE A 280 0.03 -6.43 -0.92
CA PHE A 280 -0.30 -7.29 -2.07
C PHE A 280 0.30 -8.69 -1.99
N ILE A 281 1.31 -8.92 -1.15
CA ILE A 281 1.98 -10.22 -0.99
C ILE A 281 1.67 -10.70 0.42
N GLY A 282 0.55 -11.45 0.57
CA GLY A 282 0.20 -12.06 1.84
C GLY A 282 1.01 -13.33 2.07
N TYR A 283 2.18 -13.25 2.74
CA TYR A 283 2.62 -14.40 3.51
C TYR A 283 1.59 -14.59 4.63
N GLN A 284 1.15 -15.84 4.89
CA GLN A 284 0.29 -16.10 6.06
C GLN A 284 1.00 -15.53 7.29
N ALA A 285 0.61 -14.34 7.69
CA ALA A 285 1.13 -13.70 8.88
C ALA A 285 0.79 -14.62 10.06
N GLN A 286 1.80 -15.11 10.74
CA GLN A 286 1.65 -15.48 12.14
C GLN A 286 1.08 -14.23 12.81
N GLU A 287 -0.05 -14.39 13.51
CA GLU A 287 -0.74 -13.32 14.21
C GLU A 287 0.27 -12.36 14.86
N VAL A 288 0.30 -11.12 14.38
CA VAL A 288 1.04 -10.05 15.06
C VAL A 288 0.25 -9.76 16.32
N PRO A 289 0.81 -9.98 17.52
CA PRO A 289 0.11 -9.66 18.76
C PRO A 289 -0.20 -8.16 18.75
N ALA A 290 -1.46 -7.81 18.99
CA ALA A 290 -1.84 -6.42 19.20
C ALA A 290 -0.97 -5.82 20.32
N ALA A 291 -0.30 -4.71 20.02
CA ALA A 291 0.53 -3.97 20.98
C ALA A 291 -0.33 -3.19 21.96
#